data_a25826fe38f4bdcb9dbf9a6ab84daa03
#
_entry.id   a25826fe38f4bdcb9dbf9a6ab84daa03
#
_cell.length_a   1.000
_cell.length_b   1.000
_cell.length_c   1.000
_cell.angle_alpha   90.00
_cell.angle_beta   90.00
_cell.angle_gamma   90.00
#
_symmetry.space_group_name_H-M   'P 1'
#
loop_
_entity.id
_entity.type
_entity.pdbx_description
1 polymer ?
#
loop_
_entity_poly.entity_id
_entity_poly.type
_entity_poly.pdbx_seq_one_letter_code
_entity_poly.pdbx_strand_id
1 'polypeptide(L)'
;SPNIVNYIDKETMALDIRKAKALQPDVLIACIHWGEEYQSLPNREQTSLADWLLQQGVTHIIGSHPHVVQPMELRTDSTAGSRHAVVYSLGNFISNMSARRTDGGILFKLELEKDSITRVTNCEYSLIWTSRPVLSRKKNYILYPIGYPTDSLSVTERNHLKIFTKDTRSLFNKHNKGIKEYIFY
;
A
#
# COMPACT_ATOMS: atom_id res chain seq x y z
N SER A 1 -29.80 4.11 -9.77
CA SER A 1 -29.04 4.96 -8.83
C SER A 1 -27.75 5.38 -9.51
N PRO A 2 -27.30 6.62 -9.29
CA PRO A 2 -26.04 7.06 -9.87
C PRO A 2 -24.90 6.15 -9.37
N ASN A 3 -23.95 5.82 -10.25
CA ASN A 3 -22.75 5.10 -9.85
C ASN A 3 -22.02 5.89 -8.78
N ILE A 4 -21.81 5.25 -7.61
CA ILE A 4 -21.11 5.86 -6.47
C ILE A 4 -19.58 5.66 -6.62
N VAL A 5 -19.15 4.85 -7.60
CA VAL A 5 -17.73 4.54 -7.84
C VAL A 5 -17.23 5.34 -9.03
N ASN A 6 -16.13 6.06 -8.82
CA ASN A 6 -15.42 6.76 -9.89
C ASN A 6 -14.56 5.75 -10.66
N TYR A 7 -14.73 5.69 -11.97
CA TYR A 7 -13.86 4.89 -12.84
C TYR A 7 -12.53 5.61 -13.08
N ILE A 8 -11.49 4.85 -13.45
CA ILE A 8 -10.22 5.40 -13.90
C ILE A 8 -10.42 5.99 -15.29
N ASP A 9 -10.70 7.27 -15.33
CA ASP A 9 -10.85 8.09 -16.52
C ASP A 9 -10.00 9.36 -16.37
N LYS A 10 -8.99 9.54 -17.22
CA LYS A 10 -8.02 10.62 -17.07
C LYS A 10 -8.61 12.02 -17.19
N GLU A 11 -9.66 12.21 -17.99
CA GLU A 11 -10.30 13.51 -18.15
C GLU A 11 -11.03 13.91 -16.87
N THR A 12 -11.86 13.00 -16.35
CA THR A 12 -12.55 13.19 -15.07
C THR A 12 -11.57 13.35 -13.92
N MET A 13 -10.55 12.49 -13.83
CA MET A 13 -9.51 12.58 -12.79
C MET A 13 -8.76 13.92 -12.85
N ALA A 14 -8.43 14.42 -14.05
CA ALA A 14 -7.78 15.72 -14.20
C ALA A 14 -8.66 16.87 -13.72
N LEU A 15 -9.98 16.80 -13.94
CA LEU A 15 -10.94 17.77 -13.42
C LEU A 15 -10.97 17.75 -11.90
N ASP A 16 -11.03 16.58 -11.30
CA ASP A 16 -11.09 16.41 -9.83
C ASP A 16 -9.77 16.84 -9.17
N ILE A 17 -8.63 16.50 -9.77
CA ILE A 17 -7.32 16.98 -9.30
C ILE A 17 -7.25 18.52 -9.36
N ARG A 18 -7.73 19.16 -10.43
CA ARG A 18 -7.78 20.64 -10.51
C ARG A 18 -8.66 21.24 -9.42
N LYS A 19 -9.84 20.66 -9.14
CA LYS A 19 -10.71 21.12 -8.05
C LYS A 19 -10.03 20.97 -6.70
N ALA A 20 -9.39 19.81 -6.45
CA ALA A 20 -8.65 19.58 -5.21
C ALA A 20 -7.49 20.57 -5.04
N LYS A 21 -6.72 20.83 -6.08
CA LYS A 21 -5.62 21.82 -6.07
C LYS A 21 -6.10 23.26 -5.84
N ALA A 22 -7.29 23.61 -6.29
CA ALA A 22 -7.88 24.93 -6.05
C ALA A 22 -8.13 25.21 -4.54
N LEU A 23 -8.23 24.16 -3.73
CA LEU A 23 -8.32 24.24 -2.28
C LEU A 23 -6.95 24.48 -1.60
N GLN A 24 -5.87 24.52 -2.38
CA GLN A 24 -4.48 24.71 -1.92
C GLN A 24 -4.05 23.72 -0.81
N PRO A 25 -4.27 22.42 -0.96
CA PRO A 25 -3.84 21.45 0.04
C PRO A 25 -2.32 21.35 0.08
N ASP A 26 -1.76 21.11 1.26
CA ASP A 26 -0.34 20.82 1.42
C ASP A 26 0.06 19.48 0.81
N VAL A 27 -0.87 18.53 0.84
CA VAL A 27 -0.68 17.15 0.35
C VAL A 27 -1.96 16.71 -0.38
N LEU A 28 -1.80 16.11 -1.55
CA LEU A 28 -2.86 15.50 -2.31
C LEU A 28 -2.55 14.01 -2.52
N ILE A 29 -3.30 13.14 -1.86
CA ILE A 29 -3.12 11.69 -1.93
C ILE A 29 -4.18 11.07 -2.84
N ALA A 30 -3.75 10.32 -3.85
CA ALA A 30 -4.64 9.52 -4.66
C ALA A 30 -4.75 8.09 -4.09
N CYS A 31 -5.95 7.70 -3.68
CA CYS A 31 -6.27 6.31 -3.34
C CYS A 31 -6.89 5.64 -4.56
N ILE A 32 -6.20 4.62 -5.11
CA ILE A 32 -6.56 4.03 -6.41
C ILE A 32 -6.80 2.53 -6.28
N HIS A 33 -7.89 2.07 -6.87
CA HIS A 33 -8.22 0.66 -7.03
C HIS A 33 -7.90 0.24 -8.47
N TRP A 34 -6.78 -0.46 -8.70
CA TRP A 34 -6.18 -0.67 -10.01
C TRP A 34 -5.39 -1.97 -10.13
N GLY A 35 -4.93 -2.27 -11.35
CA GLY A 35 -4.06 -3.42 -11.62
C GLY A 35 -4.84 -4.71 -11.83
N GLU A 36 -4.14 -5.83 -11.71
CA GLU A 36 -4.68 -7.16 -11.91
C GLU A 36 -4.62 -7.97 -10.63
N GLU A 37 -5.67 -8.74 -10.35
CA GLU A 37 -5.72 -9.60 -9.17
C GLU A 37 -4.56 -10.61 -9.14
N TYR A 38 -3.99 -10.80 -7.97
CA TYR A 38 -2.94 -11.77 -7.65
C TYR A 38 -1.58 -11.54 -8.33
N GLN A 39 -1.41 -10.45 -9.06
CA GLN A 39 -0.12 -10.07 -9.64
C GLN A 39 0.74 -9.34 -8.60
N SER A 40 1.92 -9.90 -8.31
CA SER A 40 2.84 -9.33 -7.30
C SER A 40 3.67 -8.14 -7.80
N LEU A 41 3.67 -7.87 -9.10
CA LEU A 41 4.34 -6.71 -9.69
C LEU A 41 3.31 -5.82 -10.38
N PRO A 42 3.48 -4.49 -10.30
CA PRO A 42 2.61 -3.57 -11.00
C PRO A 42 2.75 -3.76 -12.52
N ASN A 43 1.64 -3.70 -13.23
CA ASN A 43 1.63 -3.74 -14.68
C ASN A 43 1.95 -2.35 -15.28
N ARG A 44 2.03 -2.28 -16.61
CA ARG A 44 2.35 -1.04 -17.33
C ARG A 44 1.29 0.06 -17.13
N GLU A 45 0.03 -0.33 -17.00
CA GLU A 45 -1.05 0.63 -16.79
C GLU A 45 -0.92 1.31 -15.44
N GLN A 46 -0.63 0.54 -14.37
CA GLN A 46 -0.39 1.08 -13.02
C GLN A 46 0.80 2.05 -13.03
N THR A 47 1.93 1.66 -13.62
CA THR A 47 3.13 2.50 -13.64
C THR A 47 2.92 3.77 -14.45
N SER A 48 2.28 3.68 -15.63
CA SER A 48 1.99 4.84 -16.48
C SER A 48 0.96 5.79 -15.84
N LEU A 49 -0.03 5.24 -15.13
CA LEU A 49 -1.01 6.06 -14.41
C LEU A 49 -0.37 6.75 -13.20
N ALA A 50 0.52 6.08 -12.48
CA ALA A 50 1.28 6.69 -11.39
C ALA A 50 2.11 7.88 -11.87
N ASP A 51 2.83 7.72 -12.99
CA ASP A 51 3.61 8.80 -13.60
C ASP A 51 2.72 10.00 -13.97
N TRP A 52 1.58 9.71 -14.60
CA TRP A 52 0.63 10.75 -14.99
C TRP A 52 0.03 11.48 -13.78
N LEU A 53 -0.36 10.76 -12.73
CA LEU A 53 -0.91 11.36 -11.50
C LEU A 53 0.08 12.32 -10.83
N LEU A 54 1.35 11.92 -10.71
CA LEU A 54 2.39 12.78 -10.15
C LEU A 54 2.60 14.03 -11.03
N GLN A 55 2.59 13.88 -12.36
CA GLN A 55 2.65 15.02 -13.30
C GLN A 55 1.46 15.96 -13.17
N GLN A 56 0.27 15.48 -12.80
CA GLN A 56 -0.91 16.32 -12.52
C GLN A 56 -0.82 17.05 -11.16
N GLY A 57 0.16 16.71 -10.32
CA GLY A 57 0.38 17.34 -9.02
C GLY A 57 -0.21 16.57 -7.83
N VAL A 58 -0.59 15.31 -8.02
CA VAL A 58 -0.79 14.38 -6.90
C VAL A 58 0.54 14.18 -6.18
N THR A 59 0.55 14.24 -4.84
CA THR A 59 1.79 14.14 -4.07
C THR A 59 2.13 12.71 -3.68
N HIS A 60 1.15 11.88 -3.37
CA HIS A 60 1.35 10.49 -3.00
C HIS A 60 0.25 9.61 -3.60
N ILE A 61 0.57 8.33 -3.81
CA ILE A 61 -0.35 7.35 -4.41
C ILE A 61 -0.41 6.11 -3.52
N ILE A 62 -1.62 5.71 -3.14
CA ILE A 62 -1.88 4.50 -2.36
C ILE A 62 -2.81 3.60 -3.17
N GLY A 63 -2.26 2.48 -3.64
CA GLY A 63 -2.96 1.52 -4.49
C GLY A 63 -3.56 0.35 -3.71
N SER A 64 -4.60 -0.23 -4.28
CA SER A 64 -5.29 -1.44 -3.83
C SER A 64 -5.85 -2.21 -5.02
N HIS A 65 -6.53 -3.31 -4.82
CA HIS A 65 -7.18 -4.22 -5.76
C HIS A 65 -6.44 -5.55 -5.98
N PRO A 66 -5.11 -5.63 -6.20
CA PRO A 66 -4.46 -6.90 -6.54
C PRO A 66 -4.63 -8.00 -5.49
N HIS A 67 -5.14 -7.71 -4.30
CA HIS A 67 -5.27 -8.63 -3.16
C HIS A 67 -3.95 -9.22 -2.66
N VAL A 68 -2.86 -8.86 -3.27
CA VAL A 68 -1.49 -9.15 -2.84
C VAL A 68 -0.73 -7.84 -2.72
N VAL A 69 0.28 -7.81 -1.87
CA VAL A 69 1.18 -6.66 -1.78
C VAL A 69 1.95 -6.51 -3.09
N GLN A 70 2.14 -5.27 -3.51
CA GLN A 70 3.04 -4.92 -4.61
C GLN A 70 4.13 -3.97 -4.12
N PRO A 71 5.25 -3.84 -4.84
CA PRO A 71 6.34 -2.95 -4.46
C PRO A 71 5.91 -1.51 -4.21
N MET A 72 6.79 -0.79 -3.51
CA MET A 72 6.64 0.62 -3.18
C MET A 72 7.87 1.39 -3.61
N GLU A 73 7.67 2.65 -3.96
CA GLU A 73 8.74 3.55 -4.36
C GLU A 73 8.63 4.89 -3.64
N LEU A 74 9.72 5.38 -3.09
CA LEU A 74 9.88 6.78 -2.70
C LEU A 74 10.63 7.49 -3.82
N ARG A 75 9.91 8.20 -4.66
CA ARG A 75 10.44 8.92 -5.81
C ARG A 75 10.86 10.33 -5.40
N THR A 76 11.97 10.79 -5.93
CA THR A 76 12.45 12.16 -5.69
C THR A 76 12.32 12.95 -6.98
N ASP A 77 11.65 14.09 -6.92
CA ASP A 77 11.73 15.10 -7.97
C ASP A 77 13.08 15.81 -7.86
N SER A 78 13.95 15.58 -8.84
CA SER A 78 15.30 16.15 -8.87
C SER A 78 15.32 17.68 -8.97
N THR A 79 14.24 18.29 -9.48
CA THR A 79 14.14 19.74 -9.67
C THR A 79 13.64 20.43 -8.42
N ALA A 80 12.57 19.92 -7.82
CA ALA A 80 11.94 20.50 -6.64
C ALA A 80 12.47 19.93 -5.31
N GLY A 81 13.23 18.82 -5.34
CA GLY A 81 13.70 18.12 -4.15
C GLY A 81 12.58 17.46 -3.34
N SER A 82 11.34 17.48 -3.86
CA SER A 82 10.18 16.85 -3.21
C SER A 82 10.21 15.34 -3.34
N ARG A 83 9.66 14.64 -2.33
CA ARG A 83 9.57 13.18 -2.31
C ARG A 83 8.13 12.72 -2.40
N HIS A 84 7.88 11.72 -3.21
CA HIS A 84 6.56 11.20 -3.55
C HIS A 84 6.51 9.69 -3.29
N ALA A 85 5.67 9.26 -2.36
CA ALA A 85 5.46 7.84 -2.12
C ALA A 85 4.46 7.28 -3.13
N VAL A 86 4.82 6.15 -3.75
CA VAL A 86 3.95 5.35 -4.61
C VAL A 86 3.88 3.95 -4.04
N VAL A 87 2.73 3.57 -3.50
CA VAL A 87 2.41 2.22 -3.02
C VAL A 87 1.50 1.59 -4.04
N TYR A 88 1.98 0.59 -4.78
CA TYR A 88 1.19 -0.01 -5.86
C TYR A 88 0.06 -0.90 -5.36
N SER A 89 0.25 -1.63 -4.26
CA SER A 89 -0.83 -2.33 -3.56
C SER A 89 -0.49 -2.60 -2.10
N LEU A 90 -1.43 -2.27 -1.22
CA LEU A 90 -1.35 -2.58 0.21
C LEU A 90 -1.58 -4.07 0.52
N GLY A 91 -2.09 -4.87 -0.42
CA GLY A 91 -2.56 -6.22 -0.17
C GLY A 91 -3.88 -6.24 0.62
N ASN A 92 -4.14 -7.34 1.30
CA ASN A 92 -5.33 -7.53 2.13
C ASN A 92 -5.05 -7.23 3.59
N PHE A 93 -5.91 -6.44 4.25
CA PHE A 93 -5.80 -6.19 5.69
C PHE A 93 -6.67 -7.19 6.48
N ILE A 94 -8.00 -7.07 6.39
CA ILE A 94 -8.93 -8.08 6.92
C ILE A 94 -9.63 -8.72 5.72
N SER A 95 -9.35 -9.99 5.50
CA SER A 95 -9.90 -10.72 4.35
C SER A 95 -10.07 -12.19 4.66
N ASN A 96 -11.07 -12.82 4.04
CA ASN A 96 -11.27 -14.28 4.08
C ASN A 96 -10.50 -15.03 3.00
N MET A 97 -9.71 -14.33 2.20
CA MET A 97 -8.93 -14.98 1.14
C MET A 97 -7.84 -15.88 1.72
N SER A 98 -7.61 -17.00 1.08
CA SER A 98 -6.74 -18.08 1.57
C SER A 98 -5.63 -18.48 0.61
N ALA A 99 -5.67 -17.98 -0.61
CA ALA A 99 -4.62 -18.23 -1.57
C ALA A 99 -3.29 -17.67 -1.07
N ARG A 100 -2.19 -18.27 -1.48
CA ARG A 100 -0.85 -17.81 -1.11
C ARG A 100 -0.67 -16.32 -1.42
N ARG A 101 -0.15 -15.56 -0.47
CA ARG A 101 0.08 -14.09 -0.52
C ARG A 101 -1.17 -13.22 -0.36
N THR A 102 -2.37 -13.80 -0.26
CA THR A 102 -3.60 -13.02 -0.07
C THR A 102 -4.05 -12.94 1.39
N ASP A 103 -3.31 -13.54 2.30
CA ASP A 103 -3.62 -13.66 3.73
C ASP A 103 -2.94 -12.60 4.60
N GLY A 104 -2.54 -11.50 3.98
CA GLY A 104 -1.92 -10.37 4.68
C GLY A 104 -1.71 -9.16 3.76
N GLY A 105 -1.19 -8.11 4.35
CA GLY A 105 -0.93 -6.84 3.69
C GLY A 105 0.12 -6.02 4.44
N ILE A 106 0.15 -4.74 4.16
CA ILE A 106 1.04 -3.79 4.82
C ILE A 106 0.26 -2.66 5.48
N LEU A 107 0.79 -2.20 6.59
CA LEU A 107 0.52 -0.89 7.15
C LEU A 107 1.59 0.06 6.62
N PHE A 108 1.19 1.02 5.79
CA PHE A 108 2.10 2.02 5.25
C PHE A 108 2.09 3.27 6.15
N LYS A 109 3.28 3.73 6.54
CA LYS A 109 3.49 4.90 7.39
C LYS A 109 4.17 5.99 6.58
N LEU A 110 3.54 7.15 6.51
CA LEU A 110 4.06 8.37 5.90
C LEU A 110 4.11 9.46 6.96
N GLU A 111 5.30 9.96 7.25
CA GLU A 111 5.49 11.09 8.16
C GLU A 111 5.76 12.36 7.36
N LEU A 112 4.98 13.36 7.67
CA LEU A 112 5.04 14.67 7.03
C LEU A 112 5.35 15.73 8.08
N GLU A 113 6.24 16.64 7.74
CA GLU A 113 6.55 17.81 8.54
C GLU A 113 6.26 19.06 7.73
N LYS A 114 5.64 20.06 8.36
CA LYS A 114 5.32 21.35 7.75
C LYS A 114 5.95 22.47 8.53
N ASP A 115 6.80 23.21 7.86
CA ASP A 115 7.23 24.57 8.25
C ASP A 115 6.67 25.60 7.24
N SER A 116 7.50 26.16 6.39
CA SER A 116 7.09 26.95 5.23
C SER A 116 6.61 26.09 4.05
N ILE A 117 7.13 24.86 3.92
CA ILE A 117 6.71 23.85 2.93
C ILE A 117 6.55 22.51 3.61
N THR A 118 5.65 21.68 3.08
CA THR A 118 5.44 20.32 3.59
C THR A 118 6.43 19.34 2.96
N ARG A 119 7.10 18.54 3.80
CA ARG A 119 8.11 17.55 3.39
C ARG A 119 7.80 16.17 3.96
N VAL A 120 8.17 15.15 3.22
CA VAL A 120 8.22 13.77 3.73
C VAL A 120 9.47 13.62 4.58
N THR A 121 9.32 13.38 5.88
CA THR A 121 10.44 13.13 6.80
C THR A 121 10.76 11.64 6.88
N ASN A 122 9.74 10.79 6.90
CA ASN A 122 9.91 9.35 6.96
C ASN A 122 8.85 8.62 6.11
N CYS A 123 9.23 7.45 5.62
CA CYS A 123 8.37 6.59 4.83
C CYS A 123 8.74 5.14 5.09
N GLU A 124 7.85 4.41 5.75
CA GLU A 124 8.07 3.05 6.24
C GLU A 124 6.85 2.17 6.02
N TYR A 125 7.03 0.87 6.12
CA TYR A 125 5.93 -0.10 6.13
C TYR A 125 6.12 -1.15 7.20
N SER A 126 5.01 -1.72 7.66
CA SER A 126 5.00 -2.92 8.50
C SER A 126 4.16 -4.00 7.87
N LEU A 127 4.62 -5.25 7.99
CA LEU A 127 3.89 -6.40 7.49
C LEU A 127 2.83 -6.81 8.50
N ILE A 128 1.63 -7.07 8.03
CA ILE A 128 0.49 -7.54 8.81
C ILE A 128 -0.02 -8.85 8.20
N TRP A 129 0.01 -9.92 8.97
CA TRP A 129 -0.63 -11.17 8.58
C TRP A 129 -2.00 -11.32 9.23
N THR A 130 -2.97 -11.89 8.52
CA THR A 130 -4.34 -12.06 9.00
C THR A 130 -4.61 -13.52 9.35
N SER A 131 -4.75 -13.80 10.64
CA SER A 131 -5.27 -15.10 11.10
C SER A 131 -6.78 -15.15 10.92
N ARG A 132 -7.25 -16.17 10.21
CA ARG A 132 -8.66 -16.37 9.90
C ARG A 132 -9.31 -17.35 10.88
N PRO A 133 -10.63 -17.24 11.16
CA PRO A 133 -11.35 -18.15 12.05
C PRO A 133 -11.13 -19.64 11.74
N VAL A 134 -11.04 -19.98 10.45
CA VAL A 134 -10.81 -21.38 10.00
C VAL A 134 -9.45 -21.93 10.44
N LEU A 135 -8.44 -21.09 10.63
CA LEU A 135 -7.10 -21.47 11.07
C LEU A 135 -6.97 -21.41 12.59
N SER A 136 -7.44 -20.29 13.18
CA SER A 136 -7.30 -20.01 14.62
C SER A 136 -8.31 -20.77 15.49
N ARG A 137 -9.42 -21.26 14.89
CA ARG A 137 -10.61 -21.76 15.60
C ARG A 137 -11.23 -20.74 16.57
N LYS A 138 -10.90 -19.45 16.40
CA LYS A 138 -11.49 -18.32 17.13
C LYS A 138 -12.65 -17.74 16.35
N LYS A 139 -13.49 -16.96 17.01
CA LYS A 139 -14.69 -16.35 16.40
C LYS A 139 -14.32 -15.27 15.36
N ASN A 140 -13.25 -14.53 15.59
CA ASN A 140 -12.90 -13.32 14.85
C ASN A 140 -11.60 -13.49 14.04
N TYR A 141 -11.45 -12.68 13.01
CA TYR A 141 -10.17 -12.42 12.36
C TYR A 141 -9.24 -11.69 13.32
N ILE A 142 -7.97 -12.03 13.29
CA ILE A 142 -6.96 -11.38 14.14
C ILE A 142 -5.79 -10.95 13.25
N LEU A 143 -5.41 -9.69 13.38
CA LEU A 143 -4.25 -9.13 12.70
C LEU A 143 -2.99 -9.35 13.56
N TYR A 144 -1.96 -9.88 12.95
CA TYR A 144 -0.66 -10.08 13.58
C TYR A 144 0.40 -9.23 12.87
N PRO A 145 0.82 -8.11 13.47
CA PRO A 145 2.00 -7.39 13.01
C PRO A 145 3.23 -8.31 13.09
N ILE A 146 4.07 -8.28 12.07
CA ILE A 146 5.30 -9.07 12.08
C ILE A 146 6.27 -8.48 13.11
N GLY A 147 6.77 -9.33 14.01
CA GLY A 147 7.54 -8.92 15.20
C GLY A 147 6.77 -9.12 16.51
N TYR A 148 5.46 -9.26 16.46
CA TYR A 148 4.65 -9.57 17.65
C TYR A 148 4.86 -11.01 18.12
N PRO A 149 4.75 -11.29 19.43
CA PRO A 149 4.86 -12.65 19.98
C PRO A 149 3.88 -13.62 19.31
N THR A 150 4.37 -14.78 18.90
CA THR A 150 3.58 -15.79 18.18
C THR A 150 3.21 -17.01 19.01
N ASP A 151 3.43 -16.95 20.33
CA ASP A 151 3.20 -18.08 21.24
C ASP A 151 1.74 -18.54 21.29
N SER A 152 0.82 -17.61 21.10
CA SER A 152 -0.62 -17.88 21.03
C SER A 152 -1.09 -18.49 19.70
N LEU A 153 -0.22 -18.54 18.69
CA LEU A 153 -0.54 -19.09 17.37
C LEU A 153 -0.34 -20.61 17.33
N SER A 154 -1.26 -21.30 16.66
CA SER A 154 -1.08 -22.72 16.32
C SER A 154 0.11 -22.91 15.39
N VAL A 155 0.58 -24.15 15.25
CA VAL A 155 1.66 -24.50 14.31
C VAL A 155 1.29 -24.11 12.89
N THR A 156 0.03 -24.35 12.49
CA THR A 156 -0.47 -24.00 11.16
C THR A 156 -0.43 -22.50 10.92
N GLU A 157 -0.91 -21.70 11.86
CA GLU A 157 -0.88 -20.24 11.78
C GLU A 157 0.55 -19.70 11.68
N ARG A 158 1.47 -20.20 12.52
CA ARG A 158 2.91 -19.82 12.44
C ARG A 158 3.51 -20.13 11.07
N ASN A 159 3.14 -21.26 10.46
CA ASN A 159 3.63 -21.62 9.13
C ASN A 159 3.10 -20.66 8.05
N HIS A 160 1.82 -20.30 8.07
CA HIS A 160 1.24 -19.32 7.14
C HIS A 160 1.89 -17.95 7.30
N LEU A 161 2.00 -17.45 8.54
CA LEU A 161 2.66 -16.18 8.84
C LEU A 161 4.12 -16.17 8.33
N LYS A 162 4.86 -17.27 8.54
CA LYS A 162 6.25 -17.41 8.06
C LYS A 162 6.34 -17.38 6.53
N ILE A 163 5.42 -18.04 5.83
CA ILE A 163 5.36 -18.07 4.36
C ILE A 163 5.06 -16.68 3.84
N PHE A 164 4.01 -16.01 4.36
CA PHE A 164 3.64 -14.65 3.98
C PHE A 164 4.82 -13.69 4.17
N THR A 165 5.44 -13.69 5.35
CA THR A 165 6.58 -12.84 5.69
C THR A 165 7.76 -13.07 4.74
N LYS A 166 8.12 -14.34 4.50
CA LYS A 166 9.22 -14.69 3.61
C LYS A 166 8.98 -14.24 2.17
N ASP A 167 7.79 -14.51 1.65
CA ASP A 167 7.43 -14.16 0.27
C ASP A 167 7.42 -12.64 0.08
N THR A 168 6.81 -11.90 1.02
CA THR A 168 6.73 -10.44 0.96
C THR A 168 8.09 -9.78 1.09
N ARG A 169 8.92 -10.19 2.06
CA ARG A 169 10.28 -9.66 2.20
C ARG A 169 11.14 -9.96 0.98
N SER A 170 11.02 -11.15 0.39
CA SER A 170 11.73 -11.49 -0.85
C SER A 170 11.33 -10.56 -2.01
N LEU A 171 10.05 -10.26 -2.15
CA LEU A 171 9.54 -9.33 -3.16
C LEU A 171 10.08 -7.91 -2.90
N PHE A 172 9.94 -7.40 -1.68
CA PHE A 172 10.29 -6.03 -1.32
C PHE A 172 11.79 -5.78 -1.33
N ASN A 173 12.60 -6.71 -0.86
CA ASN A 173 14.06 -6.61 -0.95
C ASN A 173 14.56 -6.47 -2.40
N LYS A 174 13.82 -7.03 -3.35
CA LYS A 174 14.19 -6.98 -4.77
C LYS A 174 13.64 -5.75 -5.49
N HIS A 175 12.48 -5.24 -5.08
CA HIS A 175 11.72 -4.29 -5.88
C HIS A 175 11.35 -2.97 -5.20
N ASN A 176 11.35 -2.89 -3.85
CA ASN A 176 11.11 -1.62 -3.17
C ASN A 176 12.25 -0.63 -3.39
N LYS A 177 11.90 0.65 -3.47
CA LYS A 177 12.89 1.73 -3.59
C LYS A 177 12.67 2.79 -2.51
N GLY A 178 13.65 2.97 -1.64
CA GLY A 178 13.68 4.06 -0.66
C GLY A 178 12.68 3.95 0.51
N ILE A 179 11.96 2.83 0.66
CA ILE A 179 10.99 2.60 1.72
C ILE A 179 11.40 1.34 2.50
N LYS A 180 11.55 1.45 3.81
CA LYS A 180 12.09 0.40 4.68
C LYS A 180 11.00 -0.24 5.53
N GLU A 181 11.25 -1.49 5.94
CA GLU A 181 10.41 -2.18 6.91
C GLU A 181 10.61 -1.58 8.31
N TYR A 182 9.50 -1.27 8.98
CA TYR A 182 9.44 -0.95 10.40
C TYR A 182 8.77 -2.11 11.13
N ILE A 183 9.39 -2.59 12.21
CA ILE A 183 8.87 -3.71 13.01
C ILE A 183 8.26 -3.15 14.29
N PHE A 184 7.00 -3.47 14.55
CA PHE A 184 6.36 -3.21 15.84
C PHE A 184 6.94 -4.17 16.90
N TYR A 185 7.29 -3.63 18.05
CA TYR A 185 7.71 -4.35 19.23
C TYR A 185 6.68 -4.21 20.34
#